data_fceb791d17df90981d958049e7758abb
#
_entry.id   fceb791d17df90981d958049e7758abb
#
_cell.length_a   1.000
_cell.length_b   1.000
_cell.length_c   1.000
_cell.angle_alpha   90.00
_cell.angle_beta   90.00
_cell.angle_gamma   90.00
#
_symmetry.space_group_name_H-M   'P 1'
#
loop_
_entity.id
_entity.type
_entity.pdbx_description
1 polymer ?
#
loop_
_entity_poly.entity_id
_entity_poly.type
_entity_poly.pdbx_seq_one_letter_code
_entity_poly.pdbx_strand_id
1 'polypeptide(L)'
;AGALLAFCGIGVVAAHAGGDVTLPGLLLLILAAASWGAGNIAARLISVRAPGTNAVALVVWGSLFAIPPLLAIALILDPAGLVSSVRHLTWHSAGAIAYIVYLSTLFGFAVWSRLLGSYPVATVAPFTLLVPVFGFLGSYMLLGEPLQGWKLLASALVIAGLCVNLFGRRVFGRRPD
;
A
#
# COMPACT_ATOMS: atom_id res chain seq x y z
N ALA A 1 -11.03 15.66 10.43
CA ALA A 1 -9.84 16.49 10.76
C ALA A 1 -8.54 15.66 10.60
N GLY A 2 -8.38 14.49 11.24
CA GLY A 2 -7.16 13.69 11.19
C GLY A 2 -6.75 13.24 9.79
N ALA A 3 -7.70 12.79 8.96
CA ALA A 3 -7.43 12.41 7.57
C ALA A 3 -6.89 13.60 6.74
N LEU A 4 -7.46 14.79 6.90
CA LEU A 4 -6.97 15.99 6.19
C LEU A 4 -5.52 16.31 6.57
N LEU A 5 -5.17 16.21 7.84
CA LEU A 5 -3.81 16.45 8.31
C LEU A 5 -2.82 15.43 7.71
N ALA A 6 -3.20 14.16 7.65
CA ALA A 6 -2.40 13.13 7.00
C ALA A 6 -2.26 13.36 5.49
N PHE A 7 -3.32 13.81 4.81
CA PHE A 7 -3.25 14.18 3.39
C PHE A 7 -2.34 15.39 3.15
N CYS A 8 -2.27 16.37 4.07
CA CYS A 8 -1.27 17.43 4.00
C CYS A 8 0.16 16.87 4.04
N GLY A 9 0.42 15.88 4.88
CA GLY A 9 1.71 15.19 4.91
C GLY A 9 2.06 14.51 3.57
N ILE A 10 1.10 13.83 2.95
CA ILE A 10 1.28 13.25 1.61
C ILE A 10 1.48 14.35 0.56
N GLY A 11 0.78 15.49 0.67
CA GLY A 11 0.97 16.65 -0.19
C GLY A 11 2.40 17.20 -0.12
N VAL A 12 3.00 17.24 1.07
CA VAL A 12 4.43 17.62 1.22
C VAL A 12 5.34 16.64 0.51
N VAL A 13 5.07 15.33 0.58
CA VAL A 13 5.83 14.31 -0.18
C VAL A 13 5.67 14.55 -1.67
N ALA A 14 4.45 14.74 -2.16
CA ALA A 14 4.18 14.95 -3.58
C ALA A 14 4.88 16.21 -4.14
N ALA A 15 4.91 17.29 -3.34
CA ALA A 15 5.58 18.54 -3.71
C ALA A 15 7.12 18.41 -3.83
N HIS A 16 7.72 17.43 -3.15
CA HIS A 16 9.17 17.21 -3.13
C HIS A 16 9.59 15.94 -3.88
N ALA A 17 8.64 15.17 -4.39
CA ALA A 17 8.91 13.90 -5.06
C ALA A 17 9.69 14.06 -6.40
N GLY A 18 9.83 15.27 -6.92
CA GLY A 18 10.57 15.59 -8.14
C GLY A 18 10.17 14.71 -9.32
N GLY A 19 9.76 15.29 -10.41
CA GLY A 19 9.38 14.55 -11.62
C GLY A 19 8.20 15.21 -12.30
N ASP A 20 8.15 15.12 -13.61
CA ASP A 20 7.02 15.60 -14.40
C ASP A 20 5.82 14.68 -14.17
N VAL A 21 4.86 15.14 -13.37
CA VAL A 21 3.58 14.42 -13.19
C VAL A 21 2.80 14.54 -14.50
N THR A 22 2.78 13.46 -15.27
CA THR A 22 1.99 13.41 -16.50
C THR A 22 0.51 13.10 -16.17
N LEU A 23 -0.41 13.70 -16.93
CA LEU A 23 -1.84 13.43 -16.75
C LEU A 23 -2.18 11.93 -16.87
N PRO A 24 -1.66 11.17 -17.85
CA PRO A 24 -1.88 9.72 -17.92
C PRO A 24 -1.37 8.98 -16.67
N GLY A 25 -0.20 9.35 -16.15
CA GLY A 25 0.36 8.77 -14.93
C GLY A 25 -0.54 9.02 -13.71
N LEU A 26 -1.07 10.25 -13.56
CA LEU A 26 -1.99 10.59 -12.50
C LEU A 26 -3.30 9.79 -12.60
N LEU A 27 -3.87 9.66 -13.80
CA LEU A 27 -5.10 8.88 -14.03
C LEU A 27 -4.89 7.41 -13.71
N LEU A 28 -3.76 6.82 -14.10
CA LEU A 28 -3.41 5.44 -13.78
C LEU A 28 -3.24 5.24 -12.26
N LEU A 29 -2.63 6.20 -11.57
CA LEU A 29 -2.47 6.16 -10.12
C LEU A 29 -3.84 6.20 -9.40
N ILE A 30 -4.75 7.08 -9.84
CA ILE A 30 -6.11 7.16 -9.28
C ILE A 30 -6.87 5.84 -9.52
N LEU A 31 -6.78 5.28 -10.73
CA LEU A 31 -7.40 4.00 -11.06
C LEU A 31 -6.84 2.86 -10.21
N ALA A 32 -5.53 2.81 -10.01
CA ALA A 32 -4.87 1.83 -9.14
C ALA A 32 -5.33 1.96 -7.68
N ALA A 33 -5.41 3.18 -7.16
CA ALA A 33 -5.91 3.44 -5.81
C ALA A 33 -7.38 3.03 -5.63
N ALA A 34 -8.24 3.35 -6.61
CA ALA A 34 -9.65 2.95 -6.62
C ALA A 34 -9.80 1.42 -6.67
N SER A 35 -9.01 0.76 -7.52
CA SER A 35 -8.99 -0.71 -7.64
C SER A 35 -8.54 -1.37 -6.33
N TRP A 36 -7.50 -0.84 -5.68
CA TRP A 36 -7.04 -1.33 -4.39
C TRP A 36 -8.10 -1.15 -3.30
N GLY A 37 -8.79 0.01 -3.27
CA GLY A 37 -9.91 0.27 -2.36
C GLY A 37 -11.06 -0.69 -2.56
N ALA A 38 -11.45 -0.96 -3.82
CA ALA A 38 -12.48 -1.95 -4.17
C ALA A 38 -12.09 -3.36 -3.72
N GLY A 39 -10.81 -3.75 -3.89
CA GLY A 39 -10.27 -5.02 -3.41
C GLY A 39 -10.39 -5.18 -1.89
N ASN A 40 -10.11 -4.12 -1.11
CA ASN A 40 -10.27 -4.13 0.34
C ASN A 40 -11.74 -4.29 0.76
N ILE A 41 -12.68 -3.65 0.07
CA ILE A 41 -14.12 -3.81 0.30
C ILE A 41 -14.55 -5.24 -0.03
N ALA A 42 -14.11 -5.78 -1.17
CA ALA A 42 -14.40 -7.16 -1.57
C ALA A 42 -13.86 -8.18 -0.56
N ALA A 43 -12.61 -8.03 -0.10
CA ALA A 43 -12.02 -8.88 0.93
C ALA A 43 -12.82 -8.83 2.24
N ARG A 44 -13.28 -7.66 2.65
CA ARG A 44 -14.15 -7.51 3.81
C ARG A 44 -15.51 -8.19 3.62
N LEU A 45 -16.15 -8.02 2.46
CA LEU A 45 -17.42 -8.67 2.16
C LEU A 45 -17.31 -10.20 2.16
N ILE A 46 -16.22 -10.75 1.62
CA ILE A 46 -15.95 -12.19 1.63
C ILE A 46 -15.81 -12.67 3.08
N SER A 47 -15.01 -11.99 3.89
CA SER A 47 -14.79 -12.40 5.29
C SER A 47 -16.07 -12.38 6.15
N VAL A 48 -17.03 -11.52 5.82
CA VAL A 48 -18.33 -11.44 6.51
C VAL A 48 -19.30 -12.50 5.98
N ARG A 49 -19.36 -12.70 4.66
CA ARG A 49 -20.33 -13.61 4.02
C ARG A 49 -19.90 -15.07 4.03
N ALA A 50 -18.61 -15.34 4.08
CA ALA A 50 -18.02 -16.66 4.12
C ALA A 50 -17.01 -16.77 5.28
N PRO A 51 -17.48 -16.81 6.54
CA PRO A 51 -16.61 -16.95 7.70
C PRO A 51 -15.78 -18.24 7.59
N GLY A 52 -14.48 -18.14 7.85
CA GLY A 52 -13.56 -19.27 7.72
C GLY A 52 -12.84 -19.34 6.37
N THR A 53 -13.11 -18.44 5.42
CA THR A 53 -12.32 -18.32 4.19
C THR A 53 -10.86 -18.02 4.54
N ASN A 54 -9.95 -18.83 3.99
CA ASN A 54 -8.52 -18.64 4.21
C ASN A 54 -8.03 -17.39 3.47
N ALA A 55 -7.56 -16.40 4.23
CA ALA A 55 -7.07 -15.15 3.68
C ALA A 55 -5.87 -15.33 2.74
N VAL A 56 -4.97 -16.28 3.03
CA VAL A 56 -3.82 -16.61 2.17
C VAL A 56 -4.30 -17.21 0.86
N ALA A 57 -5.30 -18.09 0.90
CA ALA A 57 -5.88 -18.66 -0.32
C ALA A 57 -6.49 -17.57 -1.21
N LEU A 58 -7.16 -16.57 -0.65
CA LEU A 58 -7.67 -15.43 -1.43
C LEU A 58 -6.57 -14.67 -2.14
N VAL A 59 -5.45 -14.43 -1.47
CA VAL A 59 -4.29 -13.74 -2.06
C VAL A 59 -3.69 -14.59 -3.18
N VAL A 60 -3.49 -15.89 -2.95
CA VAL A 60 -2.89 -16.81 -3.93
C VAL A 60 -3.78 -16.90 -5.18
N TRP A 61 -5.08 -17.16 -5.01
CA TRP A 61 -6.01 -17.23 -6.14
C TRP A 61 -6.14 -15.90 -6.88
N GLY A 62 -6.24 -14.78 -6.15
CA GLY A 62 -6.26 -13.44 -6.74
C GLY A 62 -5.02 -13.15 -7.57
N SER A 63 -3.83 -13.52 -7.07
CA SER A 63 -2.57 -13.38 -7.80
C SER A 63 -2.53 -14.26 -9.05
N LEU A 64 -3.06 -15.48 -8.98
CA LEU A 64 -3.13 -16.39 -10.13
C LEU A 64 -4.00 -15.79 -11.26
N PHE A 65 -5.15 -15.21 -10.92
CA PHE A 65 -6.01 -14.54 -11.91
C PHE A 65 -5.40 -13.25 -12.48
N ALA A 66 -4.46 -12.62 -11.78
CA ALA A 66 -3.75 -11.45 -12.28
C ALA A 66 -2.66 -11.78 -13.31
N ILE A 67 -2.14 -13.02 -13.33
CA ILE A 67 -1.04 -13.43 -14.23
C ILE A 67 -1.41 -13.26 -15.72
N PRO A 68 -2.54 -13.78 -16.23
CA PRO A 68 -2.84 -13.69 -17.66
C PRO A 68 -2.91 -12.26 -18.19
N PRO A 69 -3.65 -11.32 -17.58
CA PRO A 69 -3.69 -9.95 -18.08
C PRO A 69 -2.35 -9.23 -17.94
N LEU A 70 -1.60 -9.44 -16.87
CA LEU A 70 -0.28 -8.82 -16.71
C LEU A 70 0.73 -9.36 -17.72
N LEU A 71 0.72 -10.66 -17.96
CA LEU A 71 1.58 -11.27 -18.99
C LEU A 71 1.22 -10.78 -20.39
N ALA A 72 -0.06 -10.66 -20.70
CA ALA A 72 -0.51 -10.11 -21.98
C ALA A 72 -0.02 -8.66 -22.17
N ILE A 73 -0.16 -7.83 -21.16
CA ILE A 73 0.34 -6.45 -21.19
C ILE A 73 1.87 -6.42 -21.38
N ALA A 74 2.62 -7.23 -20.65
CA ALA A 74 4.08 -7.30 -20.77
C ALA A 74 4.52 -7.74 -22.16
N LEU A 75 3.85 -8.74 -22.75
CA LEU A 75 4.14 -9.22 -24.09
C LEU A 75 3.79 -8.20 -25.18
N ILE A 76 2.79 -7.35 -24.96
CA ILE A 76 2.41 -6.30 -25.91
C ILE A 76 3.38 -5.10 -25.84
N LEU A 77 3.73 -4.69 -24.61
CA LEU A 77 4.52 -3.46 -24.40
C LEU A 77 6.02 -3.67 -24.62
N ASP A 78 6.58 -4.78 -24.12
CA ASP A 78 8.02 -5.05 -24.20
C ASP A 78 8.34 -6.56 -24.16
N PRO A 79 8.08 -7.30 -25.24
CA PRO A 79 8.38 -8.75 -25.28
C PRO A 79 9.88 -9.06 -25.16
N ALA A 80 10.75 -8.18 -25.73
CA ALA A 80 12.19 -8.36 -25.69
C ALA A 80 12.75 -8.16 -24.28
N GLY A 81 12.27 -7.15 -23.57
CA GLY A 81 12.61 -6.90 -22.18
C GLY A 81 12.17 -8.03 -21.24
N LEU A 82 11.00 -8.62 -21.47
CA LEU A 82 10.55 -9.78 -20.71
C LEU A 82 11.52 -10.97 -20.84
N VAL A 83 11.90 -11.34 -22.06
CA VAL A 83 12.84 -12.43 -22.33
C VAL A 83 14.23 -12.12 -21.74
N SER A 84 14.70 -10.87 -21.90
CA SER A 84 15.97 -10.41 -21.35
C SER A 84 15.99 -10.50 -19.83
N SER A 85 14.92 -10.06 -19.17
CA SER A 85 14.81 -10.09 -17.70
C SER A 85 14.90 -11.52 -17.14
N VAL A 86 14.28 -12.47 -17.80
CA VAL A 86 14.36 -13.90 -17.41
C VAL A 86 15.78 -14.45 -17.61
N ARG A 87 16.44 -14.09 -18.71
CA ARG A 87 17.80 -14.57 -19.01
C ARG A 87 18.87 -14.01 -18.09
N HIS A 88 18.68 -12.77 -17.61
CA HIS A 88 19.62 -12.08 -16.73
C HIS A 88 19.21 -12.12 -15.24
N LEU A 89 18.36 -13.07 -14.85
CA LEU A 89 17.98 -13.25 -13.47
C LEU A 89 19.20 -13.59 -12.59
N THR A 90 19.50 -12.72 -11.64
CA THR A 90 20.59 -12.90 -10.68
C THR A 90 20.07 -13.43 -9.34
N TRP A 91 20.94 -13.94 -8.48
CA TRP A 91 20.57 -14.32 -7.11
C TRP A 91 20.01 -13.16 -6.29
N HIS A 92 20.51 -11.94 -6.51
CA HIS A 92 19.97 -10.74 -5.87
C HIS A 92 18.55 -10.46 -6.34
N SER A 93 18.30 -10.55 -7.64
CA SER A 93 16.95 -10.37 -8.21
C SER A 93 15.99 -11.47 -7.71
N ALA A 94 16.44 -12.73 -7.68
CA ALA A 94 15.65 -13.83 -7.16
C ALA A 94 15.33 -13.65 -5.67
N GLY A 95 16.30 -13.22 -4.86
CA GLY A 95 16.11 -12.89 -3.46
C GLY A 95 15.12 -11.73 -3.23
N ALA A 96 15.23 -10.68 -4.04
CA ALA A 96 14.29 -9.55 -4.01
C ALA A 96 12.85 -9.98 -4.36
N ILE A 97 12.70 -10.81 -5.41
CA ILE A 97 11.40 -11.38 -5.79
C ILE A 97 10.85 -12.25 -4.66
N ALA A 98 11.66 -13.13 -4.08
CA ALA A 98 11.25 -13.98 -2.97
C ALA A 98 10.79 -13.15 -1.76
N TYR A 99 11.52 -12.09 -1.40
CA TYR A 99 11.12 -11.15 -0.35
C TYR A 99 9.76 -10.51 -0.64
N ILE A 100 9.56 -10.00 -1.86
CA ILE A 100 8.30 -9.37 -2.27
C ILE A 100 7.15 -10.38 -2.23
N VAL A 101 7.36 -11.60 -2.75
CA VAL A 101 6.31 -12.62 -2.81
C VAL A 101 5.96 -13.14 -1.42
N TYR A 102 6.92 -13.62 -0.66
CA TYR A 102 6.63 -14.33 0.59
C TYR A 102 6.40 -13.38 1.76
N LEU A 103 7.27 -12.38 1.95
CA LEU A 103 7.20 -11.53 3.13
C LEU A 103 6.27 -10.34 2.90
N SER A 104 6.43 -9.62 1.80
CA SER A 104 5.63 -8.42 1.53
C SER A 104 4.21 -8.79 1.10
N THR A 105 4.04 -9.72 0.16
CA THR A 105 2.73 -10.05 -0.42
C THR A 105 1.99 -11.09 0.43
N LEU A 106 2.47 -12.33 0.51
CA LEU A 106 1.71 -13.39 1.17
C LEU A 106 1.51 -13.13 2.65
N PHE A 107 2.58 -12.85 3.38
CA PHE A 107 2.49 -12.56 4.81
C PHE A 107 1.76 -11.23 5.06
N GLY A 108 2.14 -10.16 4.36
CA GLY A 108 1.53 -8.85 4.52
C GLY A 108 0.03 -8.85 4.24
N PHE A 109 -0.41 -9.42 3.12
CA PHE A 109 -1.84 -9.51 2.80
C PHE A 109 -2.60 -10.52 3.67
N ALA A 110 -1.96 -11.59 4.14
CA ALA A 110 -2.59 -12.50 5.09
C ALA A 110 -2.94 -11.78 6.39
N VAL A 111 -2.00 -11.01 6.95
CA VAL A 111 -2.22 -10.18 8.14
C VAL A 111 -3.27 -9.10 7.85
N TRP A 112 -3.15 -8.40 6.73
CA TRP A 112 -4.09 -7.36 6.30
C TRP A 112 -5.52 -7.89 6.17
N SER A 113 -5.70 -9.00 5.45
CA SER A 113 -7.01 -9.63 5.27
C SER A 113 -7.61 -10.10 6.60
N ARG A 114 -6.79 -10.61 7.52
CA ARG A 114 -7.23 -10.98 8.87
C ARG A 114 -7.71 -9.75 9.65
N LEU A 115 -7.00 -8.62 9.56
CA LEU A 115 -7.42 -7.37 10.17
C LEU A 115 -8.74 -6.85 9.60
N LEU A 116 -8.90 -6.88 8.28
CA LEU A 116 -10.15 -6.51 7.61
C LEU A 116 -11.30 -7.47 7.95
N GLY A 117 -11.01 -8.73 8.25
CA GLY A 117 -11.98 -9.70 8.76
C GLY A 117 -12.48 -9.35 10.18
N SER A 118 -11.59 -8.83 11.01
CA SER A 118 -11.85 -8.58 12.43
C SER A 118 -12.34 -7.15 12.72
N TYR A 119 -11.95 -6.17 11.90
CA TYR A 119 -12.21 -4.75 12.13
C TYR A 119 -12.82 -4.07 10.91
N PRO A 120 -13.60 -2.98 11.08
CA PRO A 120 -14.08 -2.17 9.97
C PRO A 120 -12.93 -1.58 9.13
N VAL A 121 -13.11 -1.52 7.81
CA VAL A 121 -12.11 -0.94 6.87
C VAL A 121 -11.70 0.48 7.31
N ALA A 122 -12.66 1.30 7.75
CA ALA A 122 -12.41 2.66 8.22
C ALA A 122 -11.47 2.74 9.45
N THR A 123 -11.32 1.64 10.20
CA THR A 123 -10.38 1.56 11.32
C THR A 123 -8.99 1.11 10.86
N VAL A 124 -8.93 0.18 9.90
CA VAL A 124 -7.68 -0.44 9.45
C VAL A 124 -6.99 0.40 8.36
N ALA A 125 -7.76 0.90 7.39
CA ALA A 125 -7.22 1.63 6.24
C ALA A 125 -6.34 2.85 6.60
N PRO A 126 -6.63 3.66 7.64
CA PRO A 126 -5.76 4.79 7.99
C PRO A 126 -4.31 4.41 8.32
N PHE A 127 -4.05 3.16 8.75
CA PHE A 127 -2.69 2.71 9.03
C PHE A 127 -1.81 2.62 7.78
N THR A 128 -2.40 2.52 6.58
CA THR A 128 -1.64 2.58 5.32
C THR A 128 -0.95 3.93 5.10
N LEU A 129 -1.42 4.99 5.75
CA LEU A 129 -0.77 6.30 5.74
C LEU A 129 0.64 6.27 6.36
N LEU A 130 0.96 5.24 7.16
CA LEU A 130 2.31 5.04 7.70
C LEU A 130 3.32 4.52 6.66
N VAL A 131 2.87 4.05 5.50
CA VAL A 131 3.76 3.50 4.46
C VAL A 131 4.88 4.46 4.08
N PRO A 132 4.66 5.75 3.78
CA PRO A 132 5.77 6.66 3.47
C PRO A 132 6.71 6.87 4.67
N VAL A 133 6.22 6.83 5.90
CA VAL A 133 7.05 6.95 7.10
C VAL A 133 8.03 5.79 7.20
N PHE A 134 7.54 4.56 7.06
CA PHE A 134 8.39 3.37 7.04
C PHE A 134 9.31 3.33 5.82
N GLY A 135 8.85 3.83 4.66
CA GLY A 135 9.66 3.97 3.46
C GLY A 135 10.86 4.87 3.69
N PHE A 136 10.66 6.06 4.25
CA PHE A 136 11.76 7.00 4.57
C PHE A 136 12.72 6.43 5.63
N LEU A 137 12.19 5.77 6.64
CA LEU A 137 13.01 5.14 7.68
C LEU A 137 13.85 4.01 7.10
N GLY A 138 13.26 3.17 6.25
CA GLY A 138 13.96 2.08 5.56
C GLY A 138 15.07 2.61 4.62
N SER A 139 14.80 3.64 3.82
CA SER A 139 15.81 4.28 2.98
C SER A 139 16.97 4.85 3.80
N TYR A 140 16.67 5.48 4.92
CA TYR A 140 17.71 5.99 5.83
C TYR A 140 18.57 4.87 6.43
N MET A 141 17.92 3.82 6.96
CA MET A 141 18.63 2.75 7.69
C MET A 141 19.38 1.79 6.76
N LEU A 142 18.81 1.48 5.58
CA LEU A 142 19.36 0.46 4.68
C LEU A 142 20.21 1.04 3.54
N LEU A 143 19.85 2.23 3.07
CA LEU A 143 20.53 2.86 1.92
C LEU A 143 21.41 4.05 2.34
N GLY A 144 21.37 4.46 3.60
CA GLY A 144 22.13 5.64 4.08
C GLY A 144 21.63 6.97 3.52
N GLU A 145 20.41 7.02 2.96
CA GLU A 145 19.85 8.26 2.42
C GLU A 145 19.59 9.28 3.53
N PRO A 146 19.96 10.56 3.35
CA PRO A 146 19.74 11.57 4.38
C PRO A 146 18.24 11.82 4.61
N LEU A 147 17.84 11.91 5.88
CA LEU A 147 16.51 12.35 6.27
C LEU A 147 16.41 13.87 6.11
N GLN A 148 15.97 14.32 4.96
CA GLN A 148 15.73 15.73 4.69
C GLN A 148 14.59 16.26 5.55
N GLY A 149 14.62 17.56 5.88
CA GLY A 149 13.64 18.18 6.77
C GLY A 149 12.18 18.02 6.31
N TRP A 150 11.92 18.03 4.99
CA TRP A 150 10.58 17.80 4.45
C TRP A 150 10.08 16.35 4.66
N LYS A 151 10.99 15.34 4.63
CA LYS A 151 10.64 13.94 4.95
C LYS A 151 10.18 13.80 6.40
N LEU A 152 10.86 14.50 7.32
CA LEU A 152 10.51 14.55 8.74
C LEU A 152 9.18 15.28 8.97
N LEU A 153 8.96 16.41 8.31
CA LEU A 153 7.71 17.17 8.38
C LEU A 153 6.52 16.33 7.86
N ALA A 154 6.68 15.71 6.70
CA ALA A 154 5.66 14.84 6.11
C ALA A 154 5.31 13.68 7.05
N SER A 155 6.32 13.01 7.63
CA SER A 155 6.14 11.90 8.58
C SER A 155 5.41 12.38 9.85
N ALA A 156 5.78 13.52 10.39
CA ALA A 156 5.14 14.11 11.58
C ALA A 156 3.66 14.44 11.30
N LEU A 157 3.33 15.02 10.15
CA LEU A 157 1.95 15.33 9.75
C LEU A 157 1.10 14.07 9.58
N VAL A 158 1.66 13.01 8.98
CA VAL A 158 0.98 11.73 8.82
C VAL A 158 0.70 11.09 10.17
N ILE A 159 1.70 11.02 11.06
CA ILE A 159 1.55 10.44 12.40
C ILE A 159 0.53 11.26 13.22
N ALA A 160 0.64 12.58 13.22
CA ALA A 160 -0.31 13.45 13.91
C ALA A 160 -1.74 13.27 13.38
N GLY A 161 -1.91 13.20 12.06
CA GLY A 161 -3.20 12.94 11.43
C GLY A 161 -3.79 11.59 11.82
N LEU A 162 -2.96 10.56 11.89
CA LEU A 162 -3.38 9.22 12.35
C LEU A 162 -3.77 9.23 13.83
N CYS A 163 -2.98 9.88 14.70
CA CYS A 163 -3.32 10.06 16.11
C CYS A 163 -4.66 10.77 16.30
N VAL A 164 -4.88 11.88 15.60
CA VAL A 164 -6.17 12.60 15.64
C VAL A 164 -7.32 11.72 15.15
N ASN A 165 -7.11 10.89 14.14
CA ASN A 165 -8.14 9.99 13.63
C ASN A 165 -8.50 8.87 14.61
N LEU A 166 -7.51 8.29 15.28
CA LEU A 166 -7.69 7.19 16.22
C LEU A 166 -8.20 7.66 17.60
N PHE A 167 -7.64 8.74 18.11
CA PHE A 167 -7.92 9.21 19.47
C PHE A 167 -8.95 10.35 19.51
N GLY A 168 -9.12 11.10 18.42
CA GLY A 168 -10.01 12.25 18.38
C GLY A 168 -11.47 11.89 18.71
N ARG A 169 -11.93 10.70 18.31
CA ARG A 169 -13.27 10.19 18.69
C ARG A 169 -13.39 9.93 20.19
N ARG A 170 -12.34 9.54 20.88
CA ARG A 170 -12.35 9.30 22.34
C ARG A 170 -12.31 10.60 23.12
N VAL A 171 -11.63 11.63 22.59
CA VAL A 171 -11.46 12.92 23.27
C VAL A 171 -12.61 13.88 22.98
N PHE A 172 -13.12 13.91 21.73
CA PHE A 172 -14.17 14.84 21.31
C PHE A 172 -15.55 14.19 21.17
N GLY A 173 -15.66 12.87 21.36
CA GLY A 173 -16.90 12.09 21.14
C GLY A 173 -17.74 11.83 22.39
N ARG A 174 -17.58 12.58 23.48
CA ARG A 174 -18.57 12.65 24.56
C ARG A 174 -19.68 13.63 24.16
N ARG A 175 -20.68 13.16 23.42
CA ARG A 175 -22.03 13.70 23.61
C ARG A 175 -22.69 12.77 24.63
N PRO A 176 -23.15 13.31 25.77
CA PRO A 176 -24.09 12.60 26.62
C PRO A 176 -25.43 12.61 25.87
N ASP A 177 -26.00 11.44 25.63
CA ASP A 177 -27.45 11.25 25.47
C ASP A 177 -28.04 11.01 26.85
#